data_818a008d4dde9afb1985b8c1a1414dcf
#
_entry.id   818a008d4dde9afb1985b8c1a1414dcf
#
_cell.length_a   1.000
_cell.length_b   1.000
_cell.length_c   1.000
_cell.angle_alpha   90.00
_cell.angle_beta   90.00
_cell.angle_gamma   90.00
#
_symmetry.space_group_name_H-M   'P 1'
#
loop_
_entity.id
_entity.type
_entity.pdbx_description
1 polymer ?
#
loop_
_entity_poly.entity_id
_entity_poly.type
_entity_poly.pdbx_seq_one_letter_code
_entity_poly.pdbx_strand_id
1 'polypeptide(L)'
;MENNNAEQVELTEEELLAQLDEQHRIRIEKLNDLKANGKNPYEITKFDFTHKAQQIRDNFEELEEKDVMIAGRITSWRDMGKANFIDICDDSGRMQVYVRIDDIGEDNFKEFKKWDLGDIVGVSGFVFKTRRGEISVHAKSIKLLSKSLLPLPEKWHGLKDKEERYRKRYLDLIANPEIKDTFVKRSMILREIRSFLDSKGYLEVDTPVLHTLEIGAAARPFVTHHNALDIDMYLRIETELYLKRLIVGGFDRVYEVGRIFRNEGMDATHNPEFTSIEMYQAYTDYYGMMDLIEEMYRTVALKVCGTDTVPYQGKEIEIGKPWKRMTMKEAVKEYTGLDYDSWTSDADAVAQAKTKHAEIADTATKGEVLIELFEEFVEEKLIQPTIIYDYPVENSPLAKRKPTDPAFTERFEYFINACEFGNAFSELNDPIDQRERFTKQVMEKRKQGANAQIDEDFLTALEYGLPPTGGLGMGLDRFVMLLTDSASIRDVLLFPTMKPLDK
;
A
#
# COMPACT_ATOMS: atom_id res chain seq x y z
N MET A 1 7.71 32.14 -28.51
CA MET A 1 8.85 31.21 -28.36
C MET A 1 10.03 32.02 -27.80
N GLU A 2 10.07 32.17 -26.50
CA GLU A 2 11.22 32.75 -25.82
C GLU A 2 11.98 31.60 -25.15
N ASN A 3 13.17 31.34 -25.67
CA ASN A 3 14.12 30.40 -25.07
C ASN A 3 14.59 30.97 -23.73
N ASN A 4 14.03 30.50 -22.63
CA ASN A 4 14.64 30.61 -21.32
C ASN A 4 15.76 29.55 -21.21
N ASN A 5 16.93 29.86 -21.79
CA ASN A 5 18.19 29.26 -21.38
C ASN A 5 18.52 29.85 -19.99
N ALA A 6 18.06 29.22 -18.94
CA ALA A 6 18.69 29.38 -17.63
C ALA A 6 20.10 28.76 -17.77
N GLU A 7 21.13 29.60 -17.84
CA GLU A 7 22.53 29.17 -17.64
C GLU A 7 22.57 28.42 -16.32
N GLN A 8 22.74 27.11 -16.37
CA GLN A 8 23.11 26.32 -15.19
C GLN A 8 24.55 26.78 -14.84
N VAL A 9 24.67 27.63 -13.83
CA VAL A 9 25.95 27.96 -13.23
C VAL A 9 26.49 26.68 -12.61
N GLU A 10 27.43 26.01 -13.27
CA GLU A 10 28.19 24.91 -12.67
C GLU A 10 29.02 25.48 -11.52
N LEU A 11 28.58 25.18 -10.29
CA LEU A 11 29.35 25.51 -9.08
C LEU A 11 30.67 24.75 -9.11
N THR A 12 31.74 25.41 -8.71
CA THR A 12 33.05 24.78 -8.53
C THR A 12 32.98 23.75 -7.39
N GLU A 13 33.90 22.78 -7.38
CA GLU A 13 33.98 21.77 -6.31
C GLU A 13 34.17 22.45 -4.93
N GLU A 14 34.89 23.55 -4.83
CA GLU A 14 35.08 24.33 -3.59
C GLU A 14 33.75 24.99 -3.14
N GLU A 15 32.97 25.55 -4.06
CA GLU A 15 31.67 26.16 -3.73
C GLU A 15 30.64 25.13 -3.28
N LEU A 16 30.63 23.95 -3.90
CA LEU A 16 29.79 22.83 -3.46
C LEU A 16 30.18 22.36 -2.06
N LEU A 17 31.46 22.17 -1.78
CA LEU A 17 31.97 21.75 -0.48
C LEU A 17 31.69 22.79 0.63
N ALA A 18 31.69 24.07 0.30
CA ALA A 18 31.35 25.13 1.26
C ALA A 18 29.90 25.16 1.71
N GLN A 19 29.00 24.57 0.93
CA GLN A 19 27.56 24.45 1.28
C GLN A 19 27.25 23.25 2.17
N LEU A 20 28.22 22.33 2.39
CA LEU A 20 28.01 21.13 3.19
C LEU A 20 28.27 21.44 4.68
N ASP A 21 27.56 20.70 5.54
CA ASP A 21 27.87 20.74 6.97
C ASP A 21 29.26 20.14 7.28
N GLU A 22 29.80 20.47 8.45
CA GLU A 22 31.15 20.08 8.85
C GLU A 22 31.31 18.53 8.85
N GLN A 23 30.34 17.79 9.30
CA GLN A 23 30.41 16.32 9.35
C GLN A 23 30.49 15.73 7.95
N HIS A 24 29.73 16.26 7.02
CA HIS A 24 29.74 15.81 5.63
C HIS A 24 31.11 16.07 4.98
N ARG A 25 31.69 17.28 5.16
CA ARG A 25 33.03 17.60 4.66
C ARG A 25 34.11 16.67 5.19
N ILE A 26 34.12 16.43 6.52
CA ILE A 26 35.07 15.50 7.14
C ILE A 26 34.99 14.10 6.53
N ARG A 27 33.80 13.62 6.26
CA ARG A 27 33.59 12.28 5.68
C ARG A 27 34.02 12.21 4.21
N ILE A 28 33.84 13.30 3.45
CA ILE A 28 34.36 13.41 2.08
C ILE A 28 35.90 13.43 2.10
N GLU A 29 36.54 14.17 3.01
CA GLU A 29 38.00 14.17 3.17
C GLU A 29 38.52 12.75 3.47
N LYS A 30 37.89 12.02 4.40
CA LYS A 30 38.22 10.63 4.69
C LYS A 30 38.10 9.72 3.46
N LEU A 31 37.06 9.92 2.65
CA LEU A 31 36.89 9.19 1.40
C LEU A 31 38.00 9.51 0.40
N ASN A 32 38.35 10.77 0.26
CA ASN A 32 39.44 11.21 -0.65
C ASN A 32 40.80 10.64 -0.21
N ASP A 33 41.07 10.59 1.09
CA ASP A 33 42.25 9.92 1.65
C ASP A 33 42.26 8.42 1.29
N LEU A 34 41.13 7.73 1.40
CA LEU A 34 41.03 6.32 1.00
C LEU A 34 41.32 6.13 -0.48
N LYS A 35 40.73 6.99 -1.34
CA LYS A 35 40.97 6.96 -2.79
C LYS A 35 42.44 7.20 -3.14
N ALA A 36 43.08 8.21 -2.54
CA ALA A 36 44.47 8.53 -2.75
C ALA A 36 45.41 7.37 -2.36
N ASN A 37 45.03 6.57 -1.38
CA ASN A 37 45.77 5.41 -0.93
C ASN A 37 45.43 4.10 -1.65
N GLY A 38 44.66 4.16 -2.77
CA GLY A 38 44.25 2.99 -3.57
C GLY A 38 43.26 2.04 -2.83
N LYS A 39 42.50 2.58 -1.87
CA LYS A 39 41.52 1.86 -1.06
C LYS A 39 40.09 2.39 -1.27
N ASN A 40 39.79 2.78 -2.50
CA ASN A 40 38.46 3.27 -2.86
C ASN A 40 37.39 2.20 -2.62
N PRO A 41 36.49 2.34 -1.65
CA PRO A 41 35.47 1.34 -1.38
C PRO A 41 34.49 1.16 -2.54
N TYR A 42 34.28 2.17 -3.37
CA TYR A 42 33.35 2.17 -4.49
C TYR A 42 33.85 1.37 -5.71
N GLU A 43 35.09 0.92 -5.71
CA GLU A 43 35.63 -0.01 -6.71
C GLU A 43 35.29 -1.47 -6.41
N ILE A 44 34.77 -1.73 -5.20
CA ILE A 44 34.36 -3.07 -4.81
C ILE A 44 32.97 -3.36 -5.35
N THR A 45 32.89 -4.21 -6.36
CA THR A 45 31.64 -4.55 -7.04
C THR A 45 30.90 -5.75 -6.41
N LYS A 46 31.59 -6.57 -5.60
CA LYS A 46 31.05 -7.77 -4.99
C LYS A 46 31.72 -8.08 -3.65
N PHE A 47 30.92 -8.57 -2.71
CA PHE A 47 31.40 -9.20 -1.49
C PHE A 47 30.58 -10.47 -1.23
N ASP A 48 31.27 -11.61 -1.17
CA ASP A 48 30.63 -12.91 -0.97
C ASP A 48 30.46 -13.17 0.53
N PHE A 49 29.27 -12.87 1.06
CA PHE A 49 28.92 -13.25 2.43
C PHE A 49 28.37 -14.68 2.46
N THR A 50 28.61 -15.40 3.55
CA THR A 50 28.16 -16.78 3.73
C THR A 50 26.89 -16.87 4.58
N HIS A 51 26.73 -15.98 5.54
CA HIS A 51 25.64 -15.99 6.52
C HIS A 51 25.11 -14.59 6.78
N LYS A 52 23.82 -14.53 7.12
CA LYS A 52 23.17 -13.36 7.69
C LYS A 52 23.19 -13.39 9.21
N ALA A 53 22.99 -12.23 9.84
CA ALA A 53 23.01 -12.08 11.30
C ALA A 53 22.08 -13.08 12.02
N GLN A 54 20.83 -13.20 11.56
CA GLN A 54 19.85 -14.10 12.18
C GLN A 54 20.22 -15.57 11.98
N GLN A 55 20.73 -15.96 10.82
CA GLN A 55 21.16 -17.33 10.56
C GLN A 55 22.27 -17.78 11.53
N ILE A 56 23.20 -16.87 11.86
CA ILE A 56 24.26 -17.17 12.84
C ILE A 56 23.66 -17.37 14.24
N ARG A 57 22.65 -16.57 14.61
CA ARG A 57 21.99 -16.71 15.93
C ARG A 57 21.22 -18.00 16.04
N ASP A 58 20.45 -18.33 15.02
CA ASP A 58 19.58 -19.51 15.00
C ASP A 58 20.39 -20.82 14.97
N ASN A 59 21.60 -20.80 14.38
CA ASN A 59 22.45 -21.98 14.23
C ASN A 59 23.76 -21.84 15.01
N PHE A 60 23.76 -21.12 16.15
CA PHE A 60 24.96 -20.83 16.91
C PHE A 60 25.72 -22.09 17.31
N GLU A 61 25.04 -23.12 17.80
CA GLU A 61 25.69 -24.38 18.26
C GLU A 61 26.45 -25.08 17.14
N GLU A 62 26.00 -24.98 15.90
CA GLU A 62 26.66 -25.54 14.72
C GLU A 62 27.79 -24.65 14.19
N LEU A 63 27.69 -23.34 14.41
CA LEU A 63 28.57 -22.32 13.84
C LEU A 63 29.63 -21.82 14.82
N GLU A 64 29.56 -22.20 16.09
CA GLU A 64 30.58 -21.83 17.08
C GLU A 64 31.98 -22.25 16.60
N GLU A 65 32.95 -21.35 16.69
CA GLU A 65 34.31 -21.44 16.20
C GLU A 65 34.49 -21.66 14.68
N LYS A 66 33.41 -21.67 13.91
CA LYS A 66 33.50 -21.74 12.44
C LYS A 66 33.64 -20.39 11.79
N ASP A 67 34.40 -20.38 10.69
CA ASP A 67 34.58 -19.17 9.88
C ASP A 67 33.33 -18.83 9.12
N VAL A 68 32.98 -17.54 9.17
CA VAL A 68 31.85 -16.93 8.47
C VAL A 68 32.27 -15.64 7.79
N MET A 69 31.54 -15.25 6.74
CA MET A 69 31.63 -13.96 6.09
C MET A 69 30.29 -13.29 6.19
N ILE A 70 30.24 -12.08 6.77
CA ILE A 70 29.06 -11.29 6.97
C ILE A 70 29.26 -9.88 6.44
N ALA A 71 28.18 -9.21 6.06
CA ALA A 71 28.21 -7.81 5.62
C ALA A 71 27.03 -7.04 6.19
N GLY A 72 27.25 -5.75 6.48
CA GLY A 72 26.19 -4.91 7.02
C GLY A 72 26.64 -3.48 7.28
N ARG A 73 25.70 -2.66 7.72
CA ARG A 73 25.91 -1.26 8.08
C ARG A 73 26.35 -1.13 9.54
N ILE A 74 27.42 -0.41 9.81
CA ILE A 74 27.85 -0.10 11.19
C ILE A 74 26.79 0.79 11.85
N THR A 75 26.20 0.32 12.94
CA THR A 75 25.15 1.04 13.68
C THR A 75 25.55 1.39 15.11
N SER A 76 26.59 0.78 15.65
CA SER A 76 27.18 1.21 16.91
C SER A 76 28.67 0.93 16.97
N TRP A 77 29.37 1.63 17.84
CA TRP A 77 30.79 1.55 18.01
C TRP A 77 31.17 1.71 19.47
N ARG A 78 31.92 0.75 20.03
CA ARG A 78 32.48 0.80 21.37
C ARG A 78 33.98 0.62 21.29
N ASP A 79 34.72 1.70 21.50
CA ASP A 79 36.19 1.71 21.48
C ASP A 79 36.73 1.27 22.86
N MET A 80 37.61 0.28 22.84
CA MET A 80 38.32 -0.21 24.04
C MET A 80 39.84 -0.18 23.83
N GLY A 81 40.32 0.76 23.05
CA GLY A 81 41.75 0.96 22.76
C GLY A 81 42.28 0.00 21.68
N LYS A 82 42.89 -1.12 22.08
CA LYS A 82 43.45 -2.13 21.15
C LYS A 82 42.38 -3.09 20.58
N ALA A 83 41.17 -2.98 21.04
CA ALA A 83 40.05 -3.77 20.57
C ALA A 83 38.80 -2.87 20.46
N ASN A 84 37.88 -3.24 19.56
CA ASN A 84 36.63 -2.54 19.40
C ASN A 84 35.49 -3.55 19.26
N PHE A 85 34.31 -3.17 19.73
CA PHE A 85 33.08 -3.82 19.38
C PHE A 85 32.26 -2.90 18.50
N ILE A 86 31.89 -3.37 17.34
CA ILE A 86 30.92 -2.69 16.47
C ILE A 86 29.68 -3.57 16.31
N ASP A 87 28.51 -2.96 16.16
CA ASP A 87 27.34 -3.67 15.70
C ASP A 87 27.15 -3.38 14.23
N ILE A 88 26.99 -4.41 13.42
CA ILE A 88 26.57 -4.27 12.02
C ILE A 88 25.15 -4.81 11.86
N CYS A 89 24.35 -4.14 11.02
CA CYS A 89 23.00 -4.56 10.70
C CYS A 89 22.91 -4.94 9.23
N ASP A 90 22.36 -6.11 8.97
CA ASP A 90 21.89 -6.53 7.66
C ASP A 90 20.36 -6.53 7.58
N ASP A 91 19.76 -7.16 6.56
CA ASP A 91 18.30 -7.24 6.41
C ASP A 91 17.63 -8.18 7.42
N SER A 92 18.38 -9.07 8.04
CA SER A 92 17.90 -10.05 9.01
C SER A 92 18.06 -9.61 10.48
N GLY A 93 18.89 -8.60 10.73
CA GLY A 93 19.08 -8.08 12.07
C GLY A 93 20.49 -7.58 12.37
N ARG A 94 20.79 -7.50 13.66
CA ARG A 94 22.06 -6.99 14.20
C ARG A 94 23.02 -8.13 14.52
N MET A 95 24.31 -7.96 14.20
CA MET A 95 25.39 -8.85 14.64
C MET A 95 26.50 -8.01 15.30
N GLN A 96 26.95 -8.43 16.48
CA GLN A 96 28.12 -7.85 17.12
C GLN A 96 29.40 -8.39 16.47
N VAL A 97 30.33 -7.51 16.17
CA VAL A 97 31.66 -7.85 15.64
C VAL A 97 32.74 -7.37 16.60
N TYR A 98 33.63 -8.28 16.98
CA TYR A 98 34.80 -7.97 17.77
C TYR A 98 36.03 -7.81 16.86
N VAL A 99 36.64 -6.64 16.89
CA VAL A 99 37.79 -6.28 16.04
C VAL A 99 38.98 -5.96 16.94
N ARG A 100 40.08 -6.70 16.81
CA ARG A 100 41.26 -6.52 17.62
C ARG A 100 42.49 -6.28 16.74
N ILE A 101 43.39 -5.41 17.19
CA ILE A 101 44.59 -4.96 16.45
C ILE A 101 45.50 -6.14 16.11
N ASP A 102 45.65 -7.11 17.07
CA ASP A 102 46.51 -8.30 16.89
C ASP A 102 45.99 -9.26 15.81
N ASP A 103 44.69 -9.23 15.50
CA ASP A 103 44.07 -10.17 14.56
C ASP A 103 44.01 -9.62 13.13
N ILE A 104 43.73 -8.31 12.98
CA ILE A 104 43.63 -7.68 11.65
C ILE A 104 44.88 -6.90 11.21
N GLY A 105 45.86 -6.78 12.11
CA GLY A 105 47.11 -6.05 11.88
C GLY A 105 47.01 -4.54 12.13
N GLU A 106 48.14 -3.94 12.45
CA GLU A 106 48.22 -2.57 12.94
C GLU A 106 47.73 -1.55 11.89
N ASP A 107 48.08 -1.70 10.62
CA ASP A 107 47.75 -0.77 9.56
C ASP A 107 46.25 -0.84 9.22
N ASN A 108 45.67 -2.04 9.16
CA ASN A 108 44.24 -2.21 8.94
C ASN A 108 43.43 -1.68 10.14
N PHE A 109 43.95 -1.83 11.36
CA PHE A 109 43.29 -1.33 12.56
C PHE A 109 43.35 0.22 12.61
N LYS A 110 44.44 0.85 12.21
CA LYS A 110 44.54 2.32 12.10
C LYS A 110 43.53 2.87 11.08
N GLU A 111 43.36 2.17 9.96
CA GLU A 111 42.39 2.57 8.95
C GLU A 111 40.95 2.36 9.44
N PHE A 112 40.66 1.20 10.00
CA PHE A 112 39.37 0.89 10.60
C PHE A 112 38.92 1.96 11.61
N LYS A 113 39.82 2.47 12.43
CA LYS A 113 39.56 3.56 13.38
C LYS A 113 39.11 4.88 12.74
N LYS A 114 39.32 5.07 11.46
CA LYS A 114 38.92 6.29 10.72
C LYS A 114 37.49 6.16 10.15
N TRP A 115 36.90 4.96 10.18
CA TRP A 115 35.54 4.74 9.66
C TRP A 115 34.50 5.36 10.55
N ASP A 116 33.29 5.45 10.05
CA ASP A 116 32.19 6.15 10.72
C ASP A 116 30.96 5.25 10.88
N LEU A 117 30.09 5.63 11.81
CA LEU A 117 28.74 5.07 11.89
C LEU A 117 28.00 5.34 10.58
N GLY A 118 27.34 4.30 10.07
CA GLY A 118 26.69 4.33 8.78
C GLY A 118 27.47 3.67 7.66
N ASP A 119 28.79 3.49 7.81
CA ASP A 119 29.60 2.79 6.81
C ASP A 119 29.13 1.33 6.63
N ILE A 120 29.22 0.83 5.41
CA ILE A 120 28.90 -0.55 5.09
C ILE A 120 30.21 -1.35 5.00
N VAL A 121 30.25 -2.45 5.72
CA VAL A 121 31.46 -3.27 5.86
C VAL A 121 31.20 -4.73 5.56
N GLY A 122 32.24 -5.41 5.09
CA GLY A 122 32.33 -6.85 5.03
C GLY A 122 33.32 -7.38 6.06
N VAL A 123 32.98 -8.43 6.78
CA VAL A 123 33.78 -9.02 7.85
C VAL A 123 33.97 -10.49 7.56
N SER A 124 35.20 -10.98 7.62
CA SER A 124 35.52 -12.39 7.66
C SER A 124 36.09 -12.72 9.04
N GLY A 125 35.59 -13.77 9.66
CA GLY A 125 35.98 -14.12 11.01
C GLY A 125 35.28 -15.39 11.47
N PHE A 126 35.38 -15.74 12.76
CA PHE A 126 34.69 -16.89 13.32
C PHE A 126 33.64 -16.51 14.35
N VAL A 127 32.63 -17.33 14.49
CA VAL A 127 31.55 -17.14 15.44
C VAL A 127 32.00 -17.52 16.85
N PHE A 128 31.69 -16.70 17.83
CA PHE A 128 31.98 -17.01 19.22
C PHE A 128 30.95 -16.38 20.16
N LYS A 129 30.92 -16.80 21.40
CA LYS A 129 30.14 -16.21 22.46
C LYS A 129 31.02 -15.43 23.41
N THR A 130 30.66 -14.16 23.63
CA THR A 130 31.38 -13.31 24.59
C THR A 130 31.16 -13.79 26.04
N ARG A 131 32.03 -13.38 26.97
CA ARG A 131 31.86 -13.68 28.42
C ARG A 131 30.51 -13.23 29.00
N ARG A 132 29.85 -12.26 28.33
CA ARG A 132 28.51 -11.77 28.72
C ARG A 132 27.37 -12.50 28.03
N GLY A 133 27.67 -13.52 27.25
CA GLY A 133 26.66 -14.33 26.55
C GLY A 133 26.24 -13.83 25.17
N GLU A 134 26.79 -12.72 24.66
CA GLU A 134 26.43 -12.19 23.34
C GLU A 134 27.11 -13.00 22.22
N ILE A 135 26.31 -13.48 21.25
CA ILE A 135 26.79 -14.15 20.04
C ILE A 135 27.42 -13.10 19.14
N SER A 136 28.65 -13.32 18.72
CA SER A 136 29.48 -12.33 18.02
C SER A 136 30.34 -12.97 16.95
N VAL A 137 30.84 -12.18 16.03
CA VAL A 137 31.88 -12.59 15.07
C VAL A 137 33.20 -11.95 15.47
N HIS A 138 34.22 -12.76 15.67
CA HIS A 138 35.60 -12.34 15.90
C HIS A 138 36.26 -12.09 14.54
N ALA A 139 36.53 -10.87 14.20
CA ALA A 139 37.05 -10.48 12.90
C ALA A 139 38.49 -10.91 12.72
N LYS A 140 38.78 -11.69 11.68
CA LYS A 140 40.12 -11.98 11.13
C LYS A 140 40.49 -10.95 10.07
N SER A 141 39.50 -10.43 9.35
CA SER A 141 39.65 -9.31 8.44
C SER A 141 38.36 -8.48 8.35
N ILE A 142 38.51 -7.21 8.07
CA ILE A 142 37.38 -6.30 7.87
C ILE A 142 37.66 -5.37 6.70
N LYS A 143 36.68 -5.13 5.85
CA LYS A 143 36.80 -4.34 4.62
C LYS A 143 35.67 -3.32 4.52
N LEU A 144 36.01 -2.08 4.20
CA LEU A 144 35.02 -1.06 3.89
C LEU A 144 34.45 -1.32 2.49
N LEU A 145 33.14 -1.50 2.39
CA LEU A 145 32.43 -1.77 1.13
C LEU A 145 31.76 -0.50 0.57
N SER A 146 31.33 0.40 1.46
CA SER A 146 30.75 1.68 1.06
C SER A 146 30.87 2.68 2.20
N LYS A 147 31.28 3.91 1.88
CA LYS A 147 31.39 5.02 2.82
C LYS A 147 30.09 5.78 2.96
N SER A 148 29.62 5.95 4.20
CA SER A 148 28.50 6.81 4.51
C SER A 148 28.98 8.26 4.61
N LEU A 149 28.58 9.12 3.68
CA LEU A 149 28.99 10.53 3.67
C LEU A 149 28.13 11.40 4.59
N LEU A 150 26.91 10.98 4.88
CA LEU A 150 26.03 11.66 5.83
C LEU A 150 25.97 10.90 7.15
N PRO A 151 25.92 11.58 8.30
CA PRO A 151 25.68 10.93 9.58
C PRO A 151 24.30 10.30 9.63
N LEU A 152 24.18 9.18 10.31
CA LEU A 152 22.88 8.59 10.62
C LEU A 152 22.15 9.48 11.63
N PRO A 153 20.81 9.53 11.60
CA PRO A 153 20.01 10.16 12.65
C PRO A 153 20.41 9.62 14.03
N GLU A 154 20.39 10.50 15.06
CA GLU A 154 20.77 10.09 16.41
C GLU A 154 19.91 8.94 16.93
N LYS A 155 20.59 7.88 17.38
CA LYS A 155 19.97 6.62 17.84
C LYS A 155 18.97 6.79 18.98
N TRP A 156 19.15 7.81 19.83
CA TRP A 156 18.36 8.03 21.04
C TRP A 156 17.01 8.71 20.79
N HIS A 157 16.85 9.36 19.65
CA HIS A 157 15.61 10.05 19.33
C HIS A 157 14.90 9.47 18.14
N GLY A 158 15.53 8.58 17.35
CA GLY A 158 15.00 8.03 16.12
C GLY A 158 14.59 9.14 15.14
N LEU A 159 14.13 8.77 13.99
CA LEU A 159 13.44 9.71 13.11
C LEU A 159 12.00 9.81 13.61
N LYS A 160 11.70 10.78 14.53
CA LYS A 160 10.38 10.91 15.18
C LYS A 160 9.36 11.66 14.34
N ASP A 161 9.83 12.60 13.53
CA ASP A 161 8.95 13.36 12.66
C ASP A 161 8.36 12.43 11.58
N LYS A 162 7.03 12.27 11.64
CA LYS A 162 6.30 11.37 10.72
C LYS A 162 6.45 11.82 9.26
N GLU A 163 6.47 13.12 9.01
CA GLU A 163 6.60 13.63 7.64
C GLU A 163 7.99 13.33 7.08
N GLU A 164 9.04 13.56 7.86
CA GLU A 164 10.40 13.23 7.46
C GLU A 164 10.58 11.72 7.22
N ARG A 165 9.96 10.87 8.05
CA ARG A 165 9.94 9.41 7.88
C ARG A 165 9.34 8.98 6.54
N TYR A 166 8.25 9.62 6.12
CA TYR A 166 7.64 9.32 4.83
C TYR A 166 8.47 9.82 3.65
N ARG A 167 9.06 11.02 3.76
CA ARG A 167 9.90 11.63 2.72
C ARG A 167 11.24 10.91 2.55
N LYS A 168 11.84 10.48 3.66
CA LYS A 168 13.16 9.82 3.70
C LYS A 168 13.02 8.39 4.21
N ARG A 169 12.14 7.60 3.57
CA ARG A 169 11.85 6.22 3.99
C ARG A 169 13.11 5.37 4.16
N TYR A 170 14.14 5.57 3.36
CA TYR A 170 15.43 4.89 3.50
C TYR A 170 16.11 5.18 4.85
N LEU A 171 15.98 6.39 5.41
CA LEU A 171 16.46 6.71 6.75
C LEU A 171 15.56 6.09 7.83
N ASP A 172 14.26 6.11 7.63
CA ASP A 172 13.29 5.48 8.52
C ASP A 172 13.56 3.98 8.65
N LEU A 173 13.80 3.29 7.54
CA LEU A 173 14.17 1.86 7.52
C LEU A 173 15.50 1.55 8.19
N ILE A 174 16.43 2.52 8.25
CA ILE A 174 17.71 2.38 8.97
C ILE A 174 17.54 2.65 10.47
N ALA A 175 16.79 3.70 10.81
CA ALA A 175 16.63 4.18 12.17
C ALA A 175 15.60 3.36 12.98
N ASN A 176 14.56 2.86 12.31
CA ASN A 176 13.42 2.13 12.88
C ASN A 176 13.27 0.78 12.17
N PRO A 177 14.12 -0.21 12.45
CA PRO A 177 14.14 -1.49 11.72
C PRO A 177 12.82 -2.27 11.75
N GLU A 178 12.01 -2.09 12.79
CA GLU A 178 10.69 -2.72 12.97
C GLU A 178 9.70 -2.37 11.86
N ILE A 179 9.87 -1.22 11.22
CA ILE A 179 9.01 -0.79 10.11
C ILE A 179 9.13 -1.73 8.90
N LYS A 180 10.27 -2.40 8.74
CA LYS A 180 10.45 -3.40 7.67
C LYS A 180 9.38 -4.48 7.71
N ASP A 181 8.94 -4.86 8.90
CA ASP A 181 7.93 -5.92 9.09
C ASP A 181 6.61 -5.59 8.41
N THR A 182 6.19 -4.31 8.43
CA THR A 182 4.99 -3.86 7.70
C THR A 182 5.10 -4.15 6.20
N PHE A 183 6.24 -3.84 5.58
CA PHE A 183 6.43 -4.06 4.14
C PHE A 183 6.66 -5.52 3.79
N VAL A 184 7.28 -6.29 4.67
CA VAL A 184 7.38 -7.76 4.53
C VAL A 184 5.99 -8.37 4.59
N LYS A 185 5.18 -8.01 5.59
CA LYS A 185 3.78 -8.45 5.72
C LYS A 185 2.95 -8.03 4.50
N ARG A 186 3.08 -6.79 4.02
CA ARG A 186 2.42 -6.36 2.77
C ARG A 186 2.70 -7.30 1.61
N SER A 187 3.97 -7.67 1.42
CA SER A 187 4.35 -8.61 0.36
C SER A 187 3.80 -10.02 0.60
N MET A 188 3.75 -10.46 1.87
CA MET A 188 3.14 -11.74 2.23
C MET A 188 1.64 -11.74 1.98
N ILE A 189 0.92 -10.69 2.39
CA ILE A 189 -0.53 -10.52 2.16
C ILE A 189 -0.84 -10.66 0.67
N LEU A 190 -0.14 -9.91 -0.18
CA LEU A 190 -0.36 -9.97 -1.62
C LEU A 190 -0.10 -11.37 -2.20
N ARG A 191 0.96 -12.04 -1.75
CA ARG A 191 1.26 -13.42 -2.17
C ARG A 191 0.16 -14.41 -1.74
N GLU A 192 -0.35 -14.28 -0.51
CA GLU A 192 -1.39 -15.17 -0.01
C GLU A 192 -2.74 -14.91 -0.68
N ILE A 193 -3.08 -13.66 -1.03
CA ILE A 193 -4.25 -13.35 -1.86
C ILE A 193 -4.14 -14.02 -3.22
N ARG A 194 -3.00 -13.88 -3.92
CA ARG A 194 -2.77 -14.55 -5.20
C ARG A 194 -2.92 -16.06 -5.07
N SER A 195 -2.27 -16.67 -4.08
CA SER A 195 -2.36 -18.10 -3.83
C SER A 195 -3.80 -18.56 -3.55
N PHE A 196 -4.58 -17.75 -2.84
CA PHE A 196 -6.00 -18.02 -2.57
C PHE A 196 -6.81 -17.98 -3.86
N LEU A 197 -6.71 -16.91 -4.65
CA LEU A 197 -7.45 -16.74 -5.90
C LEU A 197 -7.07 -17.80 -6.93
N ASP A 198 -5.78 -18.12 -7.06
CA ASP A 198 -5.29 -19.20 -7.94
C ASP A 198 -5.90 -20.55 -7.53
N SER A 199 -5.99 -20.84 -6.21
CA SER A 199 -6.62 -22.06 -5.69
C SER A 199 -8.10 -22.16 -6.00
N LYS A 200 -8.77 -21.01 -6.20
CA LYS A 200 -10.18 -20.92 -6.61
C LYS A 200 -10.37 -20.92 -8.13
N GLY A 201 -9.27 -21.02 -8.90
CA GLY A 201 -9.29 -21.06 -10.35
C GLY A 201 -9.45 -19.71 -11.04
N TYR A 202 -9.11 -18.62 -10.34
CA TYR A 202 -9.01 -17.31 -10.98
C TYR A 202 -7.71 -17.18 -11.75
N LEU A 203 -7.74 -16.48 -12.89
CA LEU A 203 -6.60 -16.10 -13.69
C LEU A 203 -6.22 -14.66 -13.39
N GLU A 204 -4.96 -14.41 -12.98
CA GLU A 204 -4.43 -13.04 -12.89
C GLU A 204 -4.21 -12.50 -14.31
N VAL A 205 -4.72 -11.30 -14.56
CA VAL A 205 -4.59 -10.60 -15.84
C VAL A 205 -4.12 -9.18 -15.61
N ASP A 206 -3.64 -8.51 -16.66
CA ASP A 206 -3.31 -7.09 -16.65
C ASP A 206 -4.05 -6.38 -17.79
N THR A 207 -4.54 -5.19 -17.50
CA THR A 207 -5.30 -4.36 -18.43
C THR A 207 -4.62 -2.99 -18.58
N PRO A 208 -4.95 -2.20 -19.61
CA PRO A 208 -4.29 -0.93 -19.85
C PRO A 208 -4.37 0.04 -18.67
N VAL A 209 -3.24 0.66 -18.34
CA VAL A 209 -3.16 1.78 -17.38
C VAL A 209 -3.56 3.10 -18.04
N LEU A 210 -3.29 3.25 -19.34
CA LEU A 210 -3.62 4.44 -20.12
C LEU A 210 -4.89 4.20 -20.93
N HIS A 211 -5.89 5.05 -20.73
CA HIS A 211 -7.18 5.02 -21.42
C HIS A 211 -7.30 6.20 -22.37
N THR A 212 -8.01 6.02 -23.47
CA THR A 212 -8.31 7.09 -24.43
C THR A 212 -9.58 7.85 -24.09
N LEU A 213 -10.38 7.36 -23.16
CA LEU A 213 -11.62 7.97 -22.72
C LEU A 213 -11.58 8.25 -21.21
N GLU A 214 -12.22 9.33 -20.79
CA GLU A 214 -12.53 9.59 -19.39
C GLU A 214 -13.77 8.78 -19.01
N ILE A 215 -13.55 7.54 -18.57
CA ILE A 215 -14.60 6.57 -18.21
C ILE A 215 -14.38 6.01 -16.81
N GLY A 216 -15.46 5.47 -16.25
CA GLY A 216 -15.43 4.77 -14.97
C GLY A 216 -16.10 5.56 -13.84
N ALA A 217 -15.72 5.24 -12.61
CA ALA A 217 -16.27 5.74 -11.36
C ALA A 217 -16.36 7.28 -11.27
N ALA A 218 -16.90 7.83 -10.20
CA ALA A 218 -17.05 9.29 -10.02
C ALA A 218 -15.73 10.05 -9.84
N ALA A 219 -14.59 9.36 -9.72
CA ALA A 219 -13.28 9.94 -9.46
C ALA A 219 -12.72 10.76 -10.64
N ARG A 220 -11.84 11.72 -10.35
CA ARG A 220 -11.13 12.49 -11.37
C ARG A 220 -9.88 11.75 -11.84
N PRO A 221 -9.65 11.57 -13.16
CA PRO A 221 -8.43 10.97 -13.67
C PRO A 221 -7.25 11.97 -13.68
N PHE A 222 -6.02 11.45 -13.69
CA PHE A 222 -4.86 12.19 -14.14
C PHE A 222 -4.82 12.17 -15.66
N VAL A 223 -4.51 13.30 -16.28
CA VAL A 223 -4.42 13.46 -17.74
C VAL A 223 -2.95 13.49 -18.14
N THR A 224 -2.61 12.82 -19.23
CA THR A 224 -1.31 12.86 -19.90
C THR A 224 -1.48 13.00 -21.39
N HIS A 225 -0.40 13.30 -22.13
CA HIS A 225 -0.44 13.48 -23.58
C HIS A 225 0.44 12.46 -24.30
N HIS A 226 -0.11 11.77 -25.29
CA HIS A 226 0.63 10.83 -26.13
C HIS A 226 1.20 11.56 -27.36
N ASN A 227 2.48 11.94 -27.30
CA ASN A 227 3.12 12.80 -28.30
C ASN A 227 3.03 12.29 -29.75
N ALA A 228 3.18 10.98 -29.97
CA ALA A 228 3.19 10.41 -31.32
C ALA A 228 1.81 10.35 -31.97
N LEU A 229 0.75 10.25 -31.18
CA LEU A 229 -0.63 10.22 -31.65
C LEU A 229 -1.31 11.60 -31.56
N ASP A 230 -0.68 12.55 -30.86
CA ASP A 230 -1.22 13.88 -30.58
C ASP A 230 -2.62 13.85 -29.93
N ILE A 231 -2.76 12.98 -28.91
CA ILE A 231 -4.01 12.79 -28.17
C ILE A 231 -3.77 12.84 -26.66
N ASP A 232 -4.76 13.33 -25.92
CA ASP A 232 -4.80 13.20 -24.47
C ASP A 232 -5.21 11.79 -24.06
N MET A 233 -4.59 11.29 -23.02
CA MET A 233 -4.89 10.00 -22.41
C MET A 233 -5.08 10.17 -20.90
N TYR A 234 -5.77 9.22 -20.32
CA TYR A 234 -6.16 9.25 -18.92
C TYR A 234 -5.54 8.06 -18.17
N LEU A 235 -4.96 8.29 -17.00
CA LEU A 235 -4.59 7.21 -16.10
C LEU A 235 -5.87 6.58 -15.53
N ARG A 236 -5.93 5.25 -15.50
CA ARG A 236 -7.11 4.49 -15.06
C ARG A 236 -7.50 4.81 -13.61
N ILE A 237 -8.79 4.92 -13.36
CA ILE A 237 -9.38 5.10 -12.04
C ILE A 237 -10.03 3.82 -11.49
N GLU A 238 -10.12 2.76 -12.32
CA GLU A 238 -10.63 1.41 -12.07
C GLU A 238 -10.16 0.45 -13.15
N THR A 239 -10.36 -0.86 -12.97
CA THR A 239 -10.08 -1.90 -13.98
C THR A 239 -11.34 -2.61 -14.47
N GLU A 240 -12.49 -2.33 -13.88
CA GLU A 240 -13.78 -2.99 -14.00
C GLU A 240 -14.19 -3.30 -15.45
N LEU A 241 -14.27 -2.26 -16.30
CA LEU A 241 -14.84 -2.42 -17.64
C LEU A 241 -14.00 -3.32 -18.56
N TYR A 242 -12.67 -3.36 -18.34
CA TYR A 242 -11.80 -4.27 -19.10
C TYR A 242 -11.94 -5.71 -18.62
N LEU A 243 -12.04 -5.94 -17.30
CA LEU A 243 -12.20 -7.27 -16.73
C LEU A 243 -13.55 -7.90 -17.16
N LYS A 244 -14.62 -7.11 -17.21
CA LYS A 244 -15.91 -7.55 -17.75
C LYS A 244 -15.83 -7.96 -19.23
N ARG A 245 -15.06 -7.24 -20.05
CA ARG A 245 -14.82 -7.62 -21.47
C ARG A 245 -14.12 -8.98 -21.56
N LEU A 246 -13.25 -9.34 -20.61
CA LEU A 246 -12.62 -10.65 -20.56
C LEU A 246 -13.62 -11.76 -20.23
N ILE A 247 -14.59 -11.48 -19.34
CA ILE A 247 -15.70 -12.42 -19.07
C ILE A 247 -16.57 -12.59 -20.33
N VAL A 248 -16.91 -11.52 -21.02
CA VAL A 248 -17.59 -11.62 -22.34
C VAL A 248 -16.77 -12.45 -23.33
N GLY A 249 -15.44 -12.32 -23.30
CA GLY A 249 -14.52 -13.09 -24.12
C GLY A 249 -14.39 -14.57 -23.78
N GLY A 250 -15.05 -15.04 -22.71
CA GLY A 250 -15.12 -16.45 -22.31
C GLY A 250 -14.18 -16.88 -21.20
N PHE A 251 -13.59 -15.95 -20.47
CA PHE A 251 -12.92 -16.28 -19.21
C PHE A 251 -13.96 -16.42 -18.08
N ASP A 252 -13.95 -17.53 -17.35
CA ASP A 252 -14.90 -17.74 -16.25
C ASP A 252 -14.56 -16.97 -14.99
N ARG A 253 -13.25 -16.79 -14.69
CA ARG A 253 -12.77 -16.14 -13.47
C ARG A 253 -11.48 -15.37 -13.77
N VAL A 254 -11.51 -14.08 -13.54
CA VAL A 254 -10.33 -13.21 -13.72
C VAL A 254 -10.17 -12.30 -12.52
N TYR A 255 -8.92 -11.91 -12.23
CA TYR A 255 -8.62 -10.84 -11.30
C TYR A 255 -7.42 -10.03 -11.75
N GLU A 256 -7.34 -8.80 -11.30
CA GLU A 256 -6.18 -7.93 -11.51
C GLU A 256 -5.76 -7.30 -10.19
N VAL A 257 -4.45 -7.31 -9.93
CA VAL A 257 -3.82 -6.51 -8.88
C VAL A 257 -3.32 -5.23 -9.55
N GLY A 258 -4.14 -4.19 -9.53
CA GLY A 258 -3.92 -2.97 -10.30
C GLY A 258 -3.51 -1.76 -9.46
N ARG A 259 -2.58 -0.95 -9.99
CA ARG A 259 -2.39 0.40 -9.49
C ARG A 259 -3.48 1.29 -10.09
N ILE A 260 -4.17 2.00 -9.22
CA ILE A 260 -5.29 2.91 -9.54
C ILE A 260 -4.86 4.33 -9.24
N PHE A 261 -5.33 5.29 -10.04
CA PHE A 261 -4.93 6.68 -9.98
C PHE A 261 -6.16 7.58 -9.90
N ARG A 262 -6.32 8.30 -8.77
CA ARG A 262 -7.43 9.26 -8.57
C ARG A 262 -6.86 10.62 -8.20
N ASN A 263 -7.13 11.62 -9.03
CA ASN A 263 -6.64 12.99 -8.85
C ASN A 263 -7.51 13.75 -7.82
N GLU A 264 -7.44 13.29 -6.59
CA GLU A 264 -8.24 13.74 -5.46
C GLU A 264 -7.37 14.14 -4.27
N GLY A 265 -7.99 14.47 -3.14
CA GLY A 265 -7.30 14.84 -1.91
C GLY A 265 -6.46 13.71 -1.32
N MET A 266 -5.54 14.07 -0.45
CA MET A 266 -4.67 13.14 0.30
C MET A 266 -4.92 13.29 1.79
N ASP A 267 -5.26 12.19 2.46
CA ASP A 267 -5.46 12.13 3.91
C ASP A 267 -4.84 10.86 4.53
N ALA A 268 -5.33 10.44 5.67
CA ALA A 268 -4.86 9.23 6.35
C ALA A 268 -5.26 7.94 5.63
N THR A 269 -6.34 7.95 4.85
CA THR A 269 -6.93 6.78 4.18
C THR A 269 -6.86 6.86 2.66
N HIS A 270 -6.53 8.03 2.10
CA HIS A 270 -6.47 8.28 0.66
C HIS A 270 -5.08 8.72 0.19
N ASN A 271 -4.63 8.12 -0.91
CA ASN A 271 -3.43 8.50 -1.66
C ASN A 271 -3.77 8.56 -3.15
N PRO A 272 -3.22 9.52 -3.94
CA PRO A 272 -3.59 9.70 -5.36
C PRO A 272 -3.34 8.47 -6.21
N GLU A 273 -2.41 7.63 -5.81
CA GLU A 273 -2.17 6.30 -6.36
C GLU A 273 -2.23 5.25 -5.26
N PHE A 274 -2.97 4.19 -5.47
CA PHE A 274 -3.14 3.10 -4.51
C PHE A 274 -3.29 1.76 -5.24
N THR A 275 -3.24 0.66 -4.50
CA THR A 275 -3.42 -0.66 -5.08
C THR A 275 -4.83 -1.17 -4.79
N SER A 276 -5.56 -1.51 -5.86
CA SER A 276 -6.83 -2.22 -5.80
C SER A 276 -6.66 -3.65 -6.32
N ILE A 277 -7.52 -4.53 -5.85
CA ILE A 277 -7.69 -5.85 -6.44
C ILE A 277 -9.14 -5.93 -6.87
N GLU A 278 -9.35 -6.20 -8.14
CA GLU A 278 -10.67 -6.43 -8.70
C GLU A 278 -10.76 -7.85 -9.25
N MET A 279 -11.87 -8.52 -8.97
CA MET A 279 -12.10 -9.90 -9.36
C MET A 279 -13.53 -10.09 -9.87
N TYR A 280 -13.66 -10.88 -10.94
CA TYR A 280 -14.92 -11.16 -11.64
C TYR A 280 -15.05 -12.66 -11.87
N GLN A 281 -16.26 -13.18 -11.59
CA GLN A 281 -16.58 -14.58 -11.78
C GLN A 281 -17.92 -14.73 -12.49
N ALA A 282 -17.92 -15.45 -13.61
CA ALA A 282 -19.14 -15.85 -14.30
C ALA A 282 -19.96 -16.87 -13.49
N TYR A 283 -21.27 -16.85 -13.69
CA TYR A 283 -22.24 -17.78 -13.10
C TYR A 283 -22.30 -17.75 -11.57
N THR A 284 -21.99 -16.58 -10.99
CA THR A 284 -22.20 -16.28 -9.56
C THR A 284 -22.92 -14.95 -9.41
N ASP A 285 -23.34 -14.66 -8.20
CA ASP A 285 -24.02 -13.43 -7.80
C ASP A 285 -23.26 -12.72 -6.65
N TYR A 286 -23.83 -11.66 -6.14
CA TYR A 286 -23.24 -10.90 -5.03
C TYR A 286 -23.15 -11.71 -3.72
N TYR A 287 -24.02 -12.72 -3.48
CA TYR A 287 -23.89 -13.60 -2.32
C TYR A 287 -22.64 -14.48 -2.43
N GLY A 288 -22.36 -15.02 -3.63
CA GLY A 288 -21.13 -15.76 -3.87
C GLY A 288 -19.87 -14.90 -3.67
N MET A 289 -19.95 -13.59 -3.99
CA MET A 289 -18.85 -12.66 -3.74
C MET A 289 -18.70 -12.32 -2.25
N MET A 290 -19.81 -12.27 -1.47
CA MET A 290 -19.75 -12.15 -0.01
C MET A 290 -19.01 -13.32 0.63
N ASP A 291 -19.32 -14.55 0.22
CA ASP A 291 -18.66 -15.75 0.75
C ASP A 291 -17.18 -15.79 0.37
N LEU A 292 -16.84 -15.38 -0.84
CA LEU A 292 -15.46 -15.32 -1.34
C LEU A 292 -14.60 -14.36 -0.50
N ILE A 293 -15.10 -13.15 -0.22
CA ILE A 293 -14.32 -12.13 0.50
C ILE A 293 -14.15 -12.52 1.98
N GLU A 294 -15.16 -13.03 2.64
CA GLU A 294 -15.06 -13.54 4.01
C GLU A 294 -13.99 -14.64 4.13
N GLU A 295 -14.03 -15.64 3.22
CA GLU A 295 -13.06 -16.75 3.20
C GLU A 295 -11.64 -16.24 2.92
N MET A 296 -11.47 -15.30 1.98
CA MET A 296 -10.18 -14.74 1.62
C MET A 296 -9.56 -13.98 2.79
N TYR A 297 -10.30 -13.08 3.43
CA TYR A 297 -9.80 -12.28 4.56
C TYR A 297 -9.37 -13.16 5.72
N ARG A 298 -10.20 -14.15 6.09
CA ARG A 298 -9.86 -15.12 7.13
C ARG A 298 -8.61 -15.93 6.78
N THR A 299 -8.55 -16.45 5.55
CA THR A 299 -7.42 -17.29 5.10
C THR A 299 -6.10 -16.52 5.14
N VAL A 300 -6.10 -15.29 4.62
CA VAL A 300 -4.91 -14.44 4.58
C VAL A 300 -4.48 -14.02 5.99
N ALA A 301 -5.43 -13.62 6.86
CA ALA A 301 -5.14 -13.26 8.24
C ALA A 301 -4.46 -14.42 9.00
N LEU A 302 -5.01 -15.64 8.90
CA LEU A 302 -4.42 -16.83 9.53
C LEU A 302 -2.99 -17.12 9.01
N LYS A 303 -2.75 -16.99 7.71
CA LYS A 303 -1.45 -17.28 7.12
C LYS A 303 -0.39 -16.21 7.41
N VAL A 304 -0.78 -14.95 7.50
CA VAL A 304 0.14 -13.82 7.68
C VAL A 304 0.34 -13.47 9.15
N CYS A 305 -0.75 -13.46 9.93
CA CYS A 305 -0.73 -13.05 11.33
C CYS A 305 -0.76 -14.22 12.31
N GLY A 306 -1.03 -15.45 11.84
CA GLY A 306 -1.20 -16.63 12.69
C GLY A 306 -2.51 -16.64 13.49
N THR A 307 -3.39 -15.67 13.26
CA THR A 307 -4.69 -15.51 13.93
C THR A 307 -5.68 -14.86 12.97
N ASP A 308 -6.96 -15.10 13.19
CA ASP A 308 -8.08 -14.47 12.49
C ASP A 308 -8.83 -13.43 13.37
N THR A 309 -8.26 -13.10 14.53
CA THR A 309 -8.62 -11.94 15.35
C THR A 309 -7.39 -11.05 15.44
N VAL A 310 -7.48 -9.86 14.88
CA VAL A 310 -6.33 -8.95 14.76
C VAL A 310 -6.54 -7.64 15.52
N PRO A 311 -5.49 -7.09 16.16
CA PRO A 311 -5.57 -5.76 16.75
C PRO A 311 -5.58 -4.73 15.61
N TYR A 312 -6.45 -3.73 15.74
CA TYR A 312 -6.48 -2.60 14.82
C TYR A 312 -6.95 -1.33 15.53
N GLN A 313 -6.06 -0.34 15.64
CA GLN A 313 -6.31 0.96 16.27
C GLN A 313 -6.96 0.83 17.65
N GLY A 314 -6.40 -0.05 18.48
CA GLY A 314 -6.84 -0.27 19.87
C GLY A 314 -8.11 -1.11 20.03
N LYS A 315 -8.60 -1.71 18.96
CA LYS A 315 -9.75 -2.62 18.97
C LYS A 315 -9.32 -4.02 18.50
N GLU A 316 -10.01 -5.05 18.93
CA GLU A 316 -9.87 -6.40 18.37
C GLU A 316 -10.90 -6.60 17.27
N ILE A 317 -10.43 -6.92 16.06
CA ILE A 317 -11.27 -7.17 14.88
C ILE A 317 -11.33 -8.68 14.63
N GLU A 318 -12.52 -9.22 14.70
CA GLU A 318 -12.79 -10.67 14.62
C GLU A 318 -13.08 -11.09 13.17
N ILE A 319 -12.04 -11.12 12.32
CA ILE A 319 -12.16 -11.46 10.88
C ILE A 319 -12.67 -12.90 10.68
N GLY A 320 -12.32 -13.80 11.60
CA GLY A 320 -12.65 -15.23 11.49
C GLY A 320 -14.08 -15.60 11.86
N LYS A 321 -14.84 -14.71 12.50
CA LYS A 321 -16.25 -14.92 12.77
C LYS A 321 -17.10 -14.66 11.51
N PRO A 322 -18.27 -15.27 11.38
CA PRO A 322 -19.21 -14.90 10.32
C PRO A 322 -19.49 -13.40 10.34
N TRP A 323 -19.34 -12.74 9.22
CA TRP A 323 -19.58 -11.30 9.13
C TRP A 323 -21.06 -10.99 9.25
N LYS A 324 -21.41 -9.91 9.94
CA LYS A 324 -22.79 -9.45 10.01
C LYS A 324 -23.23 -8.99 8.62
N ARG A 325 -24.38 -9.53 8.13
CA ARG A 325 -24.96 -9.13 6.85
C ARG A 325 -26.31 -8.46 7.09
N MET A 326 -26.46 -7.25 6.58
CA MET A 326 -27.68 -6.44 6.74
C MET A 326 -27.99 -5.75 5.44
N THR A 327 -29.29 -5.66 5.11
CA THR A 327 -29.71 -4.73 4.05
C THR A 327 -29.50 -3.28 4.50
N MET A 328 -29.32 -2.36 3.56
CA MET A 328 -29.21 -0.94 3.89
C MET A 328 -30.46 -0.44 4.64
N LYS A 329 -31.66 -0.89 4.27
CA LYS A 329 -32.90 -0.59 4.99
C LYS A 329 -32.85 -1.03 6.45
N GLU A 330 -32.42 -2.29 6.70
CA GLU A 330 -32.29 -2.82 8.07
C GLU A 330 -31.25 -2.04 8.87
N ALA A 331 -30.12 -1.71 8.26
CA ALA A 331 -29.06 -0.95 8.92
C ALA A 331 -29.55 0.46 9.33
N VAL A 332 -30.13 1.21 8.41
CA VAL A 332 -30.68 2.55 8.74
C VAL A 332 -31.78 2.43 9.81
N LYS A 333 -32.68 1.47 9.71
CA LYS A 333 -33.73 1.26 10.71
C LYS A 333 -33.14 0.91 12.10
N GLU A 334 -32.16 0.01 12.17
CA GLU A 334 -31.52 -0.39 13.43
C GLU A 334 -30.86 0.81 14.16
N TYR A 335 -30.15 1.64 13.41
CA TYR A 335 -29.33 2.68 14.03
C TYR A 335 -30.03 4.05 14.14
N THR A 336 -31.03 4.35 13.31
CA THR A 336 -31.74 5.62 13.32
C THR A 336 -33.18 5.51 13.83
N GLY A 337 -33.77 4.31 13.75
CA GLY A 337 -35.19 4.08 14.00
C GLY A 337 -36.12 4.48 12.84
N LEU A 338 -35.58 5.00 11.73
CA LEU A 338 -36.34 5.36 10.52
C LEU A 338 -36.53 4.13 9.63
N ASP A 339 -37.76 3.90 9.18
CA ASP A 339 -38.15 2.73 8.39
C ASP A 339 -38.45 3.16 6.95
N TYR A 340 -37.58 2.79 6.01
CA TYR A 340 -37.74 3.08 4.57
C TYR A 340 -39.11 2.64 4.01
N ASP A 341 -39.60 1.49 4.46
CA ASP A 341 -40.86 0.91 3.95
C ASP A 341 -42.10 1.66 4.45
N SER A 342 -41.92 2.53 5.48
CA SER A 342 -42.98 3.42 5.97
C SER A 342 -43.10 4.72 5.16
N TRP A 343 -42.08 5.08 4.36
CA TRP A 343 -42.09 6.33 3.60
C TRP A 343 -43.01 6.30 2.41
N THR A 344 -43.93 7.22 2.34
CA THR A 344 -45.00 7.27 1.33
C THR A 344 -44.59 8.02 0.06
N SER A 345 -43.60 8.90 0.14
CA SER A 345 -43.07 9.69 -0.97
C SER A 345 -41.63 10.17 -0.68
N ASP A 346 -40.95 10.73 -1.69
CA ASP A 346 -39.64 11.36 -1.52
C ASP A 346 -39.73 12.52 -0.51
N ALA A 347 -40.74 13.36 -0.59
CA ALA A 347 -40.94 14.46 0.36
C ALA A 347 -41.16 13.95 1.81
N ASP A 348 -41.85 12.83 1.99
CA ASP A 348 -42.04 12.21 3.29
C ASP A 348 -40.72 11.68 3.82
N ALA A 349 -39.91 11.00 3.01
CA ALA A 349 -38.57 10.54 3.37
C ALA A 349 -37.68 11.68 3.85
N VAL A 350 -37.60 12.78 3.08
CA VAL A 350 -36.85 13.98 3.45
C VAL A 350 -37.37 14.59 4.75
N ALA A 351 -38.69 14.68 4.96
CA ALA A 351 -39.27 15.19 6.19
C ALA A 351 -38.89 14.36 7.41
N GLN A 352 -38.96 13.02 7.29
CA GLN A 352 -38.57 12.12 8.37
C GLN A 352 -37.07 12.16 8.67
N ALA A 353 -36.21 12.20 7.66
CA ALA A 353 -34.75 12.31 7.82
C ALA A 353 -34.37 13.60 8.53
N LYS A 354 -35.01 14.72 8.22
CA LYS A 354 -34.79 16.02 8.91
C LYS A 354 -35.14 15.98 10.40
N THR A 355 -36.00 15.04 10.84
CA THR A 355 -36.24 14.84 12.29
C THR A 355 -35.01 14.35 13.04
N LYS A 356 -34.05 13.79 12.33
CA LYS A 356 -32.73 13.35 12.86
C LYS A 356 -31.63 14.39 12.66
N HIS A 357 -31.98 15.57 12.15
CA HIS A 357 -31.05 16.64 11.80
C HIS A 357 -30.10 16.30 10.64
N ALA A 358 -30.48 15.32 9.80
CA ALA A 358 -29.70 14.96 8.63
C ALA A 358 -29.65 16.11 7.60
N GLU A 359 -28.47 16.32 7.00
CA GLU A 359 -28.24 17.35 5.96
C GLU A 359 -28.65 16.82 4.58
N ILE A 360 -29.95 16.86 4.27
CA ILE A 360 -30.53 16.30 3.05
C ILE A 360 -31.16 17.38 2.17
N ALA A 361 -30.92 17.28 0.85
CA ALA A 361 -31.54 18.16 -0.15
C ALA A 361 -33.07 17.97 -0.19
N ASP A 362 -33.80 19.06 -0.33
CA ASP A 362 -35.27 19.02 -0.42
C ASP A 362 -35.81 18.23 -1.63
N THR A 363 -34.98 17.98 -2.63
CA THR A 363 -35.30 17.28 -3.87
C THR A 363 -34.79 15.84 -3.89
N ALA A 364 -34.21 15.34 -2.77
CA ALA A 364 -33.65 14.00 -2.70
C ALA A 364 -34.74 12.94 -2.85
N THR A 365 -34.43 11.86 -3.58
CA THR A 365 -35.27 10.69 -3.71
C THR A 365 -35.21 9.84 -2.42
N LYS A 366 -36.15 8.91 -2.24
CA LYS A 366 -36.11 7.95 -1.11
C LYS A 366 -34.79 7.19 -1.04
N GLY A 367 -34.24 6.81 -2.20
CA GLY A 367 -32.95 6.12 -2.29
C GLY A 367 -31.80 7.00 -1.83
N GLU A 368 -31.72 8.23 -2.29
CA GLU A 368 -30.70 9.20 -1.85
C GLU A 368 -30.80 9.48 -0.36
N VAL A 369 -32.03 9.67 0.17
CA VAL A 369 -32.25 9.83 1.62
C VAL A 369 -31.73 8.63 2.42
N LEU A 370 -31.95 7.41 1.93
CA LEU A 370 -31.48 6.21 2.60
C LEU A 370 -29.94 6.13 2.64
N ILE A 371 -29.28 6.54 1.56
CA ILE A 371 -27.81 6.57 1.46
C ILE A 371 -27.25 7.61 2.44
N GLU A 372 -27.74 8.83 2.41
CA GLU A 372 -27.29 9.91 3.31
C GLU A 372 -27.46 9.54 4.79
N LEU A 373 -28.60 8.92 5.16
CA LEU A 373 -28.81 8.42 6.52
C LEU A 373 -27.85 7.31 6.89
N PHE A 374 -27.47 6.45 5.95
CA PHE A 374 -26.49 5.40 6.18
C PHE A 374 -25.11 6.02 6.40
N GLU A 375 -24.64 6.89 5.53
CA GLU A 375 -23.32 7.53 5.62
C GLU A 375 -23.20 8.37 6.90
N GLU A 376 -24.23 9.14 7.26
CA GLU A 376 -24.16 10.05 8.42
C GLU A 376 -24.33 9.32 9.78
N PHE A 377 -25.17 8.28 9.88
CA PHE A 377 -25.56 7.73 11.16
C PHE A 377 -25.15 6.27 11.41
N VAL A 378 -24.78 5.54 10.36
CA VAL A 378 -24.56 4.09 10.46
C VAL A 378 -23.08 3.73 10.29
N GLU A 379 -22.42 4.26 9.26
CA GLU A 379 -21.07 3.86 8.86
C GLU A 379 -20.07 3.90 10.01
N GLU A 380 -20.03 5.00 10.77
CA GLU A 380 -19.10 5.17 11.91
C GLU A 380 -19.31 4.15 13.04
N LYS A 381 -20.43 3.43 13.06
CA LYS A 381 -20.77 2.44 14.09
C LYS A 381 -20.41 1.02 13.70
N LEU A 382 -20.00 0.80 12.46
CA LEU A 382 -19.66 -0.52 11.93
C LEU A 382 -18.21 -0.90 12.27
N ILE A 383 -17.97 -1.38 13.49
CA ILE A 383 -16.64 -1.69 13.99
C ILE A 383 -16.17 -3.07 13.57
N GLN A 384 -17.00 -4.10 13.81
CA GLN A 384 -16.71 -5.47 13.38
C GLN A 384 -17.03 -5.65 11.89
N PRO A 385 -16.39 -6.62 11.20
CA PRO A 385 -16.66 -6.86 9.79
C PRO A 385 -18.15 -7.01 9.51
N THR A 386 -18.70 -6.10 8.72
CA THR A 386 -20.13 -6.01 8.42
C THR A 386 -20.34 -5.77 6.92
N ILE A 387 -21.20 -6.58 6.31
CA ILE A 387 -21.63 -6.42 4.93
C ILE A 387 -22.99 -5.70 4.93
N ILE A 388 -23.04 -4.56 4.23
CA ILE A 388 -24.28 -3.83 3.95
C ILE A 388 -24.63 -4.10 2.50
N TYR A 389 -25.83 -4.59 2.23
CA TYR A 389 -26.25 -4.97 0.90
C TYR A 389 -27.64 -4.42 0.52
N ASP A 390 -28.05 -4.59 -0.74
CA ASP A 390 -29.24 -4.01 -1.34
C ASP A 390 -29.18 -2.46 -1.32
N TYR A 391 -28.24 -1.93 -2.09
CA TYR A 391 -28.08 -0.48 -2.30
C TYR A 391 -29.14 0.07 -3.24
N PRO A 392 -29.61 1.33 -3.03
CA PRO A 392 -30.50 2.00 -3.98
C PRO A 392 -29.91 2.08 -5.39
N VAL A 393 -30.78 2.04 -6.39
CA VAL A 393 -30.38 2.09 -7.81
C VAL A 393 -29.73 3.42 -8.19
N GLU A 394 -30.05 4.50 -7.48
CA GLU A 394 -29.59 5.86 -7.73
C GLU A 394 -28.07 5.97 -7.71
N ASN A 395 -27.39 5.26 -6.80
CA ASN A 395 -25.93 5.31 -6.68
C ASN A 395 -25.22 4.03 -7.19
N SER A 396 -25.91 3.18 -7.95
CA SER A 396 -25.41 1.86 -8.35
C SER A 396 -25.48 1.63 -9.87
N PRO A 397 -24.73 2.41 -10.69
CA PRO A 397 -24.93 2.44 -12.14
C PRO A 397 -24.49 1.18 -12.89
N LEU A 398 -23.65 0.32 -12.28
CA LEU A 398 -23.09 -0.89 -12.89
C LEU A 398 -23.66 -2.17 -12.28
N ALA A 399 -24.46 -2.04 -11.21
CA ALA A 399 -25.03 -3.17 -10.49
C ALA A 399 -26.40 -3.57 -11.06
N LYS A 400 -26.67 -4.87 -11.08
CA LYS A 400 -27.97 -5.43 -11.50
C LYS A 400 -29.07 -5.01 -10.54
N ARG A 401 -30.24 -4.62 -11.08
CA ARG A 401 -31.45 -4.40 -10.25
C ARG A 401 -31.89 -5.69 -9.59
N LYS A 402 -32.32 -5.59 -8.33
CA LYS A 402 -32.90 -6.71 -7.61
C LYS A 402 -34.25 -7.08 -8.22
N PRO A 403 -34.45 -8.34 -8.71
CA PRO A 403 -35.70 -8.70 -9.39
C PRO A 403 -36.94 -8.58 -8.52
N THR A 404 -36.81 -8.75 -7.20
CA THR A 404 -37.92 -8.68 -6.24
C THR A 404 -38.25 -7.28 -5.76
N ASP A 405 -37.31 -6.33 -5.89
CA ASP A 405 -37.49 -4.93 -5.50
C ASP A 405 -36.59 -4.03 -6.41
N PRO A 406 -37.09 -3.61 -7.58
CA PRO A 406 -36.28 -2.89 -8.58
C PRO A 406 -35.81 -1.49 -8.16
N ALA A 407 -36.22 -0.98 -7.01
CA ALA A 407 -35.65 0.25 -6.42
C ALA A 407 -34.25 0.02 -5.85
N PHE A 408 -33.89 -1.25 -5.63
CA PHE A 408 -32.60 -1.68 -5.11
C PHE A 408 -31.82 -2.47 -6.14
N THR A 409 -30.50 -2.58 -5.88
CA THR A 409 -29.58 -3.37 -6.69
C THR A 409 -28.99 -4.50 -5.86
N GLU A 410 -28.56 -5.57 -6.53
CA GLU A 410 -27.75 -6.64 -5.95
C GLU A 410 -26.30 -6.17 -5.77
N ARG A 411 -26.10 -5.20 -4.86
CA ARG A 411 -24.81 -4.58 -4.52
C ARG A 411 -24.57 -4.69 -3.02
N PHE A 412 -23.33 -4.84 -2.61
CA PHE A 412 -22.91 -4.69 -1.24
C PHE A 412 -21.60 -3.93 -1.12
N GLU A 413 -21.41 -3.31 0.01
CA GLU A 413 -20.13 -2.85 0.51
C GLU A 413 -19.86 -3.51 1.85
N TYR A 414 -18.58 -3.64 2.21
CA TYR A 414 -18.24 -4.19 3.51
C TYR A 414 -17.32 -3.25 4.27
N PHE A 415 -17.63 -3.14 5.56
CA PHE A 415 -17.06 -2.16 6.47
C PHE A 415 -16.32 -2.86 7.60
N ILE A 416 -15.16 -2.31 7.98
CA ILE A 416 -14.39 -2.73 9.15
C ILE A 416 -13.84 -1.48 9.81
N ASN A 417 -14.06 -1.34 11.13
CA ASN A 417 -13.62 -0.20 11.92
C ASN A 417 -14.07 1.15 11.33
N ALA A 418 -15.35 1.26 10.98
CA ALA A 418 -15.96 2.47 10.43
C ALA A 418 -15.33 2.95 9.09
N CYS A 419 -14.87 2.01 8.27
CA CYS A 419 -14.26 2.32 6.99
C CYS A 419 -14.69 1.27 5.96
N GLU A 420 -15.04 1.70 4.76
CA GLU A 420 -15.29 0.82 3.61
C GLU A 420 -13.99 0.15 3.17
N PHE A 421 -14.02 -1.16 3.01
CA PHE A 421 -12.89 -1.97 2.54
C PHE A 421 -13.05 -2.47 1.10
N GLY A 422 -14.26 -2.50 0.61
CA GLY A 422 -14.53 -2.86 -0.78
C GLY A 422 -16.01 -2.86 -1.13
N ASN A 423 -16.27 -3.00 -2.42
CA ASN A 423 -17.56 -2.90 -3.07
C ASN A 423 -17.73 -4.05 -4.06
N ALA A 424 -18.92 -4.61 -4.13
CA ALA A 424 -19.21 -5.75 -5.01
C ALA A 424 -20.69 -5.79 -5.41
N PHE A 425 -20.95 -6.42 -6.54
CA PHE A 425 -22.33 -6.57 -7.01
C PHE A 425 -22.50 -7.73 -7.99
N SER A 426 -23.76 -8.14 -8.20
CA SER A 426 -24.13 -8.85 -9.42
C SER A 426 -24.08 -7.86 -10.57
N GLU A 427 -23.31 -8.19 -11.60
CA GLU A 427 -23.04 -7.30 -12.72
C GLU A 427 -24.28 -7.02 -13.55
N LEU A 428 -24.50 -5.75 -13.88
CA LEU A 428 -25.53 -5.39 -14.87
C LEU A 428 -25.08 -5.92 -16.24
N ASN A 429 -25.83 -6.87 -16.76
CA ASN A 429 -25.58 -7.53 -18.03
C ASN A 429 -26.65 -7.25 -19.11
N ASP A 430 -27.57 -6.33 -18.83
CA ASP A 430 -28.54 -5.81 -19.81
C ASP A 430 -27.94 -4.59 -20.51
N PRO A 431 -27.57 -4.66 -21.80
CA PRO A 431 -26.96 -3.56 -22.52
C PRO A 431 -27.90 -2.34 -22.67
N ILE A 432 -29.21 -2.57 -22.67
CA ILE A 432 -30.21 -1.48 -22.82
C ILE A 432 -30.25 -0.67 -21.52
N ASP A 433 -30.44 -1.33 -20.36
CA ASP A 433 -30.43 -0.66 -19.04
C ASP A 433 -29.06 0.02 -18.81
N GLN A 434 -27.95 -0.65 -19.19
CA GLN A 434 -26.61 -0.05 -19.04
C GLN A 434 -26.45 1.23 -19.85
N ARG A 435 -26.93 1.26 -21.09
CA ARG A 435 -26.88 2.46 -21.95
C ARG A 435 -27.70 3.60 -21.37
N GLU A 436 -28.88 3.31 -20.83
CA GLU A 436 -29.73 4.32 -20.16
C GLU A 436 -29.02 4.96 -18.96
N ARG A 437 -28.40 4.11 -18.10
CA ARG A 437 -27.66 4.59 -16.91
C ARG A 437 -26.42 5.39 -17.29
N PHE A 438 -25.64 4.95 -18.25
CA PHE A 438 -24.49 5.69 -18.75
C PHE A 438 -24.89 7.05 -19.36
N THR A 439 -25.98 7.07 -20.13
CA THR A 439 -26.50 8.32 -20.69
C THR A 439 -26.85 9.32 -19.59
N LYS A 440 -27.54 8.87 -18.52
CA LYS A 440 -27.87 9.70 -17.37
C LYS A 440 -26.61 10.23 -16.67
N GLN A 441 -25.64 9.36 -16.37
CA GLN A 441 -24.38 9.75 -15.74
C GLN A 441 -23.59 10.76 -16.57
N VAL A 442 -23.47 10.53 -17.87
CA VAL A 442 -22.76 11.47 -18.77
C VAL A 442 -23.45 12.81 -18.81
N MET A 443 -24.79 12.86 -18.82
CA MET A 443 -25.55 14.12 -18.77
C MET A 443 -25.28 14.88 -17.47
N GLU A 444 -25.22 14.20 -16.32
CA GLU A 444 -24.96 14.81 -15.01
C GLU A 444 -23.51 15.34 -14.93
N LYS A 445 -22.53 14.54 -15.34
CA LYS A 445 -21.11 14.95 -15.38
C LYS A 445 -20.89 16.16 -16.32
N ARG A 446 -21.55 16.19 -17.48
CA ARG A 446 -21.48 17.36 -18.41
C ARG A 446 -22.09 18.62 -17.84
N LYS A 447 -23.17 18.54 -17.04
CA LYS A 447 -23.71 19.68 -16.32
C LYS A 447 -22.70 20.27 -15.31
N GLN A 448 -21.82 19.43 -14.78
CA GLN A 448 -20.74 19.82 -13.89
C GLN A 448 -19.46 20.28 -14.62
N GLY A 449 -19.47 20.34 -15.96
CA GLY A 449 -18.36 20.80 -16.79
C GLY A 449 -17.33 19.73 -17.17
N ALA A 450 -17.59 18.46 -16.88
CA ALA A 450 -16.70 17.35 -17.29
C ALA A 450 -16.91 17.00 -18.79
N ASN A 451 -15.83 16.55 -19.46
CA ASN A 451 -15.88 16.05 -20.83
C ASN A 451 -16.19 14.54 -20.90
N ALA A 452 -17.23 14.13 -20.16
CA ALA A 452 -17.60 12.73 -20.06
C ALA A 452 -18.19 12.19 -21.39
N GLN A 453 -17.81 10.95 -21.74
CA GLN A 453 -18.28 10.22 -22.92
C GLN A 453 -18.77 8.83 -22.50
N ILE A 454 -19.62 8.22 -23.32
CA ILE A 454 -20.06 6.85 -23.16
C ILE A 454 -18.98 5.93 -23.75
N ASP A 455 -18.64 4.86 -23.03
CA ASP A 455 -17.81 3.78 -23.57
C ASP A 455 -18.67 2.88 -24.48
N GLU A 456 -18.74 3.24 -25.75
CA GLU A 456 -19.51 2.49 -26.77
C GLU A 456 -18.93 1.11 -27.03
N ASP A 457 -17.63 0.91 -26.85
CA ASP A 457 -16.99 -0.39 -27.02
C ASP A 457 -17.38 -1.35 -25.87
N PHE A 458 -17.50 -0.85 -24.65
CA PHE A 458 -18.01 -1.64 -23.54
C PHE A 458 -19.49 -2.03 -23.75
N LEU A 459 -20.33 -1.09 -24.20
CA LEU A 459 -21.73 -1.39 -24.50
C LEU A 459 -21.85 -2.43 -25.64
N THR A 460 -21.02 -2.32 -26.66
CA THR A 460 -20.93 -3.32 -27.73
C THR A 460 -20.52 -4.68 -27.20
N ALA A 461 -19.56 -4.73 -26.26
CA ALA A 461 -19.18 -5.99 -25.60
C ALA A 461 -20.37 -6.62 -24.87
N LEU A 462 -21.17 -5.84 -24.14
CA LEU A 462 -22.38 -6.33 -23.47
C LEU A 462 -23.42 -6.86 -24.46
N GLU A 463 -23.54 -6.27 -25.63
CA GLU A 463 -24.44 -6.74 -26.70
C GLU A 463 -24.05 -8.12 -27.25
N TYR A 464 -22.77 -8.51 -27.15
CA TYR A 464 -22.33 -9.89 -27.43
C TYR A 464 -22.67 -10.88 -26.32
N GLY A 465 -23.08 -10.40 -25.15
CA GLY A 465 -23.57 -11.18 -24.04
C GLY A 465 -22.57 -11.33 -22.89
N LEU A 466 -22.83 -10.65 -21.79
CA LEU A 466 -22.18 -10.90 -20.50
C LEU A 466 -23.00 -11.96 -19.74
N PRO A 467 -22.43 -13.12 -19.36
CA PRO A 467 -23.14 -14.08 -18.54
C PRO A 467 -23.47 -13.47 -17.16
N PRO A 468 -24.41 -14.07 -16.37
CA PRO A 468 -24.55 -13.70 -14.97
C PRO A 468 -23.19 -13.72 -14.29
N THR A 469 -22.77 -12.61 -13.70
CA THR A 469 -21.41 -12.42 -13.20
C THR A 469 -21.47 -11.70 -11.86
N GLY A 470 -20.67 -12.14 -10.89
CA GLY A 470 -20.37 -11.40 -9.67
C GLY A 470 -19.01 -10.72 -9.80
N GLY A 471 -18.95 -9.43 -9.45
CA GLY A 471 -17.72 -8.65 -9.41
C GLY A 471 -17.44 -8.07 -8.02
N LEU A 472 -16.17 -7.93 -7.67
CA LEU A 472 -15.73 -7.38 -6.38
C LEU A 472 -14.45 -6.56 -6.55
N GLY A 473 -14.45 -5.35 -6.01
CA GLY A 473 -13.27 -4.51 -5.85
C GLY A 473 -12.90 -4.32 -4.39
N MET A 474 -11.62 -4.48 -4.06
CA MET A 474 -11.11 -4.24 -2.71
C MET A 474 -9.86 -3.37 -2.70
N GLY A 475 -9.76 -2.47 -1.70
CA GLY A 475 -8.55 -1.71 -1.44
C GLY A 475 -7.48 -2.56 -0.75
N LEU A 476 -6.43 -2.99 -1.47
CA LEU A 476 -5.33 -3.76 -0.88
C LEU A 476 -4.65 -2.99 0.26
N ASP A 477 -4.44 -1.70 0.08
CA ASP A 477 -3.73 -0.88 1.06
C ASP A 477 -4.49 -0.84 2.40
N ARG A 478 -5.82 -0.73 2.39
CA ARG A 478 -6.66 -0.80 3.59
C ARG A 478 -6.58 -2.17 4.28
N PHE A 479 -6.56 -3.26 3.50
CA PHE A 479 -6.40 -4.60 4.06
C PHE A 479 -5.01 -4.78 4.71
N VAL A 480 -3.95 -4.22 4.11
CA VAL A 480 -2.62 -4.20 4.71
C VAL A 480 -2.62 -3.37 5.99
N MET A 481 -3.26 -2.19 6.01
CA MET A 481 -3.40 -1.37 7.23
C MET A 481 -4.05 -2.17 8.35
N LEU A 482 -5.12 -2.90 8.08
CA LEU A 482 -5.81 -3.75 9.04
C LEU A 482 -4.88 -4.82 9.63
N LEU A 483 -4.17 -5.60 8.79
CA LEU A 483 -3.34 -6.72 9.23
C LEU A 483 -1.98 -6.30 9.82
N THR A 484 -1.62 -5.02 9.74
CA THR A 484 -0.37 -4.47 10.29
C THR A 484 -0.58 -3.43 11.38
N ASP A 485 -1.83 -3.23 11.83
CA ASP A 485 -2.21 -2.19 12.80
C ASP A 485 -1.67 -0.80 12.41
N SER A 486 -1.79 -0.46 11.13
CA SER A 486 -1.32 0.82 10.58
C SER A 486 -2.46 1.82 10.51
N ALA A 487 -2.30 2.98 11.12
CA ALA A 487 -3.35 4.00 11.19
C ALA A 487 -3.48 4.84 9.92
N SER A 488 -2.47 4.84 9.04
CA SER A 488 -2.45 5.63 7.82
C SER A 488 -1.99 4.82 6.61
N ILE A 489 -2.58 5.09 5.46
CA ILE A 489 -2.16 4.50 4.18
C ILE A 489 -0.68 4.80 3.88
N ARG A 490 -0.13 5.92 4.38
CA ARG A 490 1.29 6.28 4.23
C ARG A 490 2.22 5.35 5.01
N ASP A 491 1.72 4.69 6.05
CA ASP A 491 2.50 3.71 6.82
C ASP A 491 2.74 2.43 6.03
N VAL A 492 1.81 2.08 5.14
CA VAL A 492 1.86 0.85 4.33
C VAL A 492 2.35 1.06 2.89
N LEU A 493 2.63 2.29 2.51
CA LEU A 493 3.29 2.66 1.24
C LEU A 493 4.77 2.96 1.49
N LEU A 494 5.66 2.37 0.68
CA LEU A 494 7.11 2.64 0.79
C LEU A 494 7.41 4.12 0.53
N PHE A 495 6.85 4.67 -0.54
CA PHE A 495 7.03 6.06 -0.95
C PHE A 495 5.65 6.68 -1.23
N PRO A 496 4.94 7.16 -0.19
CA PRO A 496 3.65 7.82 -0.38
C PRO A 496 3.84 9.17 -1.09
N THR A 497 2.82 9.61 -1.79
CA THR A 497 2.80 10.97 -2.36
C THR A 497 2.79 12.00 -1.23
N MET A 498 3.68 12.97 -1.30
CA MET A 498 3.83 14.03 -0.29
C MET A 498 3.66 15.39 -0.93
N LYS A 499 3.08 16.35 -0.20
CA LYS A 499 3.06 17.74 -0.66
C LYS A 499 4.48 18.24 -0.84
N PRO A 500 4.79 19.04 -1.89
CA PRO A 500 6.08 19.71 -1.99
C PRO A 500 6.37 20.50 -0.71
N LEU A 501 7.63 20.51 -0.29
CA LEU A 501 8.06 21.45 0.74
C LEU A 501 8.06 22.84 0.08
N ASP A 502 7.42 23.80 0.74
CA ASP A 502 7.49 25.18 0.30
C ASP A 502 8.97 25.57 0.21
N LYS A 503 9.37 26.07 -0.97
CA LYS A 503 10.74 26.51 -1.24
C LYS A 503 10.96 27.89 -0.66
#